data_102daa8ce5bd8eff70ef87a0102ec084
#
_entry.id   102daa8ce5bd8eff70ef87a0102ec084
#
_cell.length_a   1.000
_cell.length_b   1.000
_cell.length_c   1.000
_cell.angle_alpha   90.00
_cell.angle_beta   90.00
_cell.angle_gamma   90.00
#
_symmetry.space_group_name_H-M   'P 1'
#
loop_
_entity.id
_entity.type
_entity.pdbx_description
1 polymer ?
#
loop_
_entity_poly.entity_id
_entity_poly.type
_entity_poly.pdbx_seq_one_letter_code
_entity_poly.pdbx_strand_id
1 'polypeptide(L)'
;MSLLKRGFEVSEFEMRTLKAQKMMTEHKLDAIFLTTEPNVRYFSGFFTQFWESPTRPWFLIVPLTGKPIAVIPEIGASGMAATWIDDIHTWASPNPADDGISLVADILNNIPCRYGRIGATLGMESYLRMPFNDFMDLSSRLKDTAFVDIATQIHRLRSIKSKAEIEKIRKACEIAHIGFANIPDHARIGQTERDICKQMRIDMLHAGADIIKYLISGSGPDGYDSIIM
;
A
#
# COMPACT_ATOMS: atom_id res chain seq x y z
N MET A 1 -24.34 -3.74 -15.50
CA MET A 1 -23.38 -2.73 -15.03
C MET A 1 -22.00 -3.08 -15.58
N SER A 2 -21.35 -2.20 -16.35
CA SER A 2 -20.00 -2.47 -16.85
C SER A 2 -19.03 -2.50 -15.67
N LEU A 3 -18.31 -3.61 -15.48
CA LEU A 3 -17.25 -3.70 -14.49
C LEU A 3 -16.09 -2.80 -14.91
N LEU A 4 -15.70 -1.84 -14.09
CA LEU A 4 -14.48 -1.08 -14.32
C LEU A 4 -13.27 -2.03 -14.34
N LYS A 5 -12.35 -1.79 -15.28
CA LYS A 5 -11.07 -2.50 -15.32
C LYS A 5 -10.34 -2.30 -14.00
N ARG A 6 -9.93 -3.39 -13.37
CA ARG A 6 -9.11 -3.34 -12.15
C ARG A 6 -7.69 -2.86 -12.47
N GLY A 7 -7.01 -2.27 -11.48
CA GLY A 7 -5.69 -1.69 -11.67
C GLY A 7 -5.74 -0.35 -12.43
N PHE A 8 -4.61 0.08 -12.93
CA PHE A 8 -4.43 1.33 -13.68
C PHE A 8 -3.59 1.05 -14.92
N GLU A 9 -3.65 1.95 -15.90
CA GLU A 9 -2.76 1.93 -17.06
C GLU A 9 -1.32 2.31 -16.63
N VAL A 10 -0.34 1.87 -17.39
CA VAL A 10 1.09 2.13 -17.12
C VAL A 10 1.36 3.62 -16.95
N SER A 11 0.75 4.46 -17.79
CA SER A 11 0.89 5.91 -17.74
C SER A 11 0.49 6.55 -16.40
N GLU A 12 -0.43 5.94 -15.66
CA GLU A 12 -0.79 6.39 -14.33
C GLU A 12 0.37 6.19 -13.34
N PHE A 13 1.04 5.04 -13.39
CA PHE A 13 2.19 4.74 -12.53
C PHE A 13 3.41 5.59 -12.90
N GLU A 14 3.64 5.82 -14.18
CA GLU A 14 4.68 6.73 -14.68
C GLU A 14 4.46 8.14 -14.14
N MET A 15 3.24 8.66 -14.25
CA MET A 15 2.88 9.99 -13.73
C MET A 15 3.09 10.09 -12.22
N ARG A 16 2.72 9.06 -11.45
CA ARG A 16 2.93 9.01 -10.00
C ARG A 16 4.41 9.03 -9.65
N THR A 17 5.21 8.27 -10.38
CA THR A 17 6.66 8.21 -10.20
C THR A 17 7.30 9.57 -10.52
N LEU A 18 6.94 10.21 -11.64
CA LEU A 18 7.44 11.54 -12.00
C LEU A 18 7.07 12.60 -10.94
N LYS A 19 5.84 12.57 -10.41
CA LYS A 19 5.44 13.46 -9.31
C LYS A 19 6.28 13.25 -8.04
N ALA A 20 6.56 11.97 -7.72
CA ALA A 20 7.41 11.64 -6.59
C ALA A 20 8.84 12.12 -6.81
N GLN A 21 9.42 11.92 -7.99
CA GLN A 21 10.77 12.38 -8.34
C GLN A 21 10.90 13.90 -8.32
N LYS A 22 9.86 14.63 -8.75
CA LYS A 22 9.81 16.08 -8.57
C LYS A 22 9.84 16.46 -7.10
N MET A 23 9.00 15.85 -6.27
CA MET A 23 8.99 16.07 -4.82
C MET A 23 10.35 15.70 -4.19
N MET A 24 10.99 14.62 -4.64
CA MET A 24 12.32 14.22 -4.19
C MET A 24 13.37 15.30 -4.49
N THR A 25 13.33 15.90 -5.67
CA THR A 25 14.21 17.01 -6.03
C THR A 25 14.02 18.21 -5.08
N GLU A 26 12.77 18.58 -4.79
CA GLU A 26 12.42 19.69 -3.89
C GLU A 26 12.89 19.43 -2.45
N HIS A 27 12.83 18.17 -2.00
CA HIS A 27 13.20 17.74 -0.65
C HIS A 27 14.62 17.19 -0.52
N LYS A 28 15.39 17.21 -1.61
CA LYS A 28 16.79 16.73 -1.68
C LYS A 28 16.91 15.28 -1.24
N LEU A 29 16.24 14.38 -1.96
CA LEU A 29 16.25 12.94 -1.74
C LEU A 29 16.84 12.22 -2.95
N ASP A 30 17.64 11.19 -2.71
CA ASP A 30 18.21 10.33 -3.74
C ASP A 30 17.29 9.15 -4.09
N ALA A 31 16.55 8.66 -3.10
CA ALA A 31 15.58 7.59 -3.24
C ALA A 31 14.43 7.72 -2.22
N ILE A 32 13.35 7.01 -2.48
CA ILE A 32 12.28 6.72 -1.52
C ILE A 32 12.24 5.22 -1.26
N PHE A 33 12.26 4.81 -0.01
CA PHE A 33 12.13 3.44 0.45
C PHE A 33 10.72 3.18 0.99
N LEU A 34 10.01 2.22 0.41
CA LEU A 34 8.61 1.92 0.70
C LEU A 34 8.46 0.48 1.15
N THR A 35 7.71 0.26 2.23
CA THR A 35 7.53 -1.06 2.85
C THR A 35 6.07 -1.47 3.04
N THR A 36 5.12 -0.53 2.91
CA THR A 36 3.70 -0.78 3.19
C THR A 36 2.89 -1.03 1.92
N GLU A 37 1.87 -1.91 2.00
CA GLU A 37 0.98 -2.22 0.89
C GLU A 37 0.47 -0.97 0.15
N PRO A 38 -0.11 0.04 0.84
CA PRO A 38 -0.67 1.18 0.13
C PRO A 38 0.37 1.97 -0.68
N ASN A 39 1.59 2.07 -0.18
CA ASN A 39 2.66 2.81 -0.84
C ASN A 39 3.28 2.01 -1.98
N VAL A 40 3.59 0.72 -1.77
CA VAL A 40 4.11 -0.16 -2.81
C VAL A 40 3.09 -0.26 -3.95
N ARG A 41 1.82 -0.52 -3.62
CA ARG A 41 0.74 -0.63 -4.61
C ARG A 41 0.50 0.66 -5.40
N TYR A 42 0.67 1.83 -4.76
CA TYR A 42 0.51 3.13 -5.41
C TYR A 42 1.48 3.32 -6.58
N PHE A 43 2.72 2.85 -6.45
CA PHE A 43 3.75 3.00 -7.46
C PHE A 43 3.90 1.79 -8.40
N SER A 44 3.54 0.59 -7.96
CA SER A 44 3.74 -0.63 -8.76
C SER A 44 2.45 -1.23 -9.32
N GLY A 45 1.33 -1.02 -8.67
CA GLY A 45 0.08 -1.75 -8.93
C GLY A 45 0.07 -3.16 -8.34
N PHE A 46 1.18 -3.61 -7.76
CA PHE A 46 1.31 -4.95 -7.21
C PHE A 46 0.40 -5.16 -5.99
N PHE A 47 -0.36 -6.25 -6.02
CA PHE A 47 -1.20 -6.68 -4.91
C PHE A 47 -1.03 -8.17 -4.65
N THR A 48 -0.97 -8.55 -3.38
CA THR A 48 -0.92 -9.94 -2.92
C THR A 48 -1.57 -10.06 -1.55
N GLN A 49 -2.15 -11.22 -1.22
CA GLN A 49 -2.68 -11.53 0.11
C GLN A 49 -1.58 -11.61 1.18
N PHE A 50 -0.33 -11.82 0.79
CA PHE A 50 0.80 -11.83 1.72
C PHE A 50 1.03 -10.51 2.45
N TRP A 51 0.39 -9.43 2.05
CA TRP A 51 0.38 -8.19 2.81
C TRP A 51 -0.25 -8.32 4.20
N GLU A 52 -1.13 -9.29 4.40
CA GLU A 52 -1.76 -9.55 5.70
C GLU A 52 -0.82 -10.30 6.66
N SER A 53 0.20 -10.98 6.15
CA SER A 53 1.21 -11.63 6.98
C SER A 53 2.16 -10.59 7.58
N PRO A 54 2.52 -10.68 8.87
CA PRO A 54 3.51 -9.81 9.49
C PRO A 54 4.94 -10.13 9.02
N THR A 55 5.16 -11.29 8.42
CA THR A 55 6.46 -11.76 7.95
C THR A 55 6.66 -11.46 6.47
N ARG A 56 7.89 -11.63 6.00
CA ARG A 56 8.26 -11.47 4.58
C ARG A 56 7.99 -10.06 4.08
N PRO A 57 8.88 -9.13 4.43
CA PRO A 57 8.74 -7.75 3.97
C PRO A 57 8.80 -7.66 2.44
N TRP A 58 8.13 -6.66 1.90
CA TRP A 58 8.08 -6.35 0.47
C TRP A 58 8.55 -4.93 0.31
N PHE A 59 9.63 -4.74 -0.42
CA PHE A 59 10.23 -3.43 -0.56
C PHE A 59 10.08 -2.90 -1.98
N LEU A 60 9.85 -1.60 -2.08
CA LEU A 60 9.92 -0.87 -3.34
C LEU A 60 10.78 0.37 -3.13
N ILE A 61 11.75 0.56 -4.02
CA ILE A 61 12.63 1.72 -4.01
C ILE A 61 12.28 2.56 -5.22
N VAL A 62 11.98 3.84 -5.00
CA VAL A 62 11.78 4.80 -6.09
C VAL A 62 13.03 5.67 -6.16
N PRO A 63 13.92 5.49 -7.15
CA PRO A 63 15.09 6.32 -7.31
C PRO A 63 14.73 7.71 -7.83
N LEU A 64 15.62 8.69 -7.65
CA LEU A 64 15.44 10.06 -8.15
C LEU A 64 15.21 10.11 -9.66
N THR A 65 15.74 9.15 -10.40
CA THR A 65 15.55 9.00 -11.85
C THR A 65 15.34 7.53 -12.21
N GLY A 66 14.58 7.26 -13.27
CA GLY A 66 14.28 5.91 -13.72
C GLY A 66 13.01 5.33 -13.10
N LYS A 67 12.79 4.03 -13.30
CA LYS A 67 11.64 3.28 -12.78
C LYS A 67 11.87 2.84 -11.33
N PRO A 68 10.80 2.53 -10.59
CA PRO A 68 10.94 1.89 -9.29
C PRO A 68 11.58 0.51 -9.38
N ILE A 69 12.30 0.14 -8.32
CA ILE A 69 13.01 -1.13 -8.15
C ILE A 69 12.26 -1.93 -7.08
N ALA A 70 11.88 -3.16 -7.38
CA ALA A 70 11.25 -4.06 -6.42
C ALA A 70 12.29 -4.98 -5.79
N VAL A 71 12.25 -5.12 -4.45
CA VAL A 71 13.09 -6.04 -3.69
C VAL A 71 12.16 -6.89 -2.82
N ILE A 72 11.91 -8.13 -3.25
CA ILE A 72 10.77 -8.90 -2.75
C ILE A 72 11.13 -10.38 -2.55
N PRO A 73 10.34 -11.13 -1.74
CA PRO A 73 10.45 -12.58 -1.68
C PRO A 73 10.25 -13.21 -3.06
N GLU A 74 11.01 -14.26 -3.38
CA GLU A 74 10.97 -14.97 -4.68
C GLU A 74 9.55 -15.40 -5.08
N ILE A 75 8.72 -15.78 -4.11
CA ILE A 75 7.32 -16.16 -4.35
C ILE A 75 6.49 -15.05 -5.02
N GLY A 76 6.91 -13.79 -4.93
CA GLY A 76 6.24 -12.65 -5.55
C GLY A 76 6.74 -12.28 -6.93
N ALA A 77 7.82 -12.89 -7.41
CA ALA A 77 8.51 -12.49 -8.63
C ALA A 77 7.58 -12.46 -9.86
N SER A 78 6.83 -13.52 -10.10
CA SER A 78 5.91 -13.61 -11.24
C SER A 78 4.77 -12.58 -11.18
N GLY A 79 4.25 -12.34 -9.98
CA GLY A 79 3.20 -11.32 -9.79
C GLY A 79 3.71 -9.89 -9.98
N MET A 80 4.92 -9.59 -9.52
CA MET A 80 5.55 -8.28 -9.74
C MET A 80 5.91 -8.08 -11.20
N ALA A 81 6.44 -9.09 -11.88
CA ALA A 81 6.76 -9.06 -13.32
C ALA A 81 5.52 -8.86 -14.21
N ALA A 82 4.33 -9.18 -13.73
CA ALA A 82 3.08 -8.89 -14.42
C ALA A 82 2.63 -7.41 -14.28
N THR A 83 3.35 -6.60 -13.51
CA THR A 83 3.14 -5.15 -13.38
C THR A 83 4.00 -4.39 -14.42
N TRP A 84 4.16 -3.09 -14.25
CA TRP A 84 5.02 -2.25 -15.08
C TRP A 84 6.48 -2.16 -14.58
N ILE A 85 6.79 -2.86 -13.46
CA ILE A 85 8.12 -2.87 -12.85
C ILE A 85 9.00 -3.87 -13.59
N ASP A 86 10.16 -3.42 -14.08
CA ASP A 86 11.10 -4.24 -14.83
C ASP A 86 12.28 -4.70 -13.97
N ASP A 87 12.68 -3.86 -13.00
CA ASP A 87 13.83 -4.13 -12.13
C ASP A 87 13.35 -4.80 -10.84
N ILE A 88 13.53 -6.12 -10.78
CA ILE A 88 13.00 -6.99 -9.72
C ILE A 88 14.12 -7.83 -9.16
N HIS A 89 14.44 -7.61 -7.90
CA HIS A 89 15.40 -8.39 -7.13
C HIS A 89 14.67 -9.26 -6.12
N THR A 90 15.10 -10.50 -5.98
CA THR A 90 14.43 -11.46 -5.10
C THR A 90 15.38 -12.15 -4.15
N TRP A 91 14.87 -12.53 -3.00
CA TRP A 91 15.56 -13.41 -2.07
C TRP A 91 14.75 -14.68 -1.80
N ALA A 92 15.43 -15.79 -1.46
CA ALA A 92 14.77 -17.02 -1.04
C ALA A 92 14.10 -16.82 0.32
N SER A 93 12.80 -17.08 0.41
CA SER A 93 12.00 -16.94 1.62
C SER A 93 11.33 -18.29 1.98
N PRO A 94 11.30 -18.69 3.26
CA PRO A 94 11.74 -17.93 4.45
C PRO A 94 13.27 -17.88 4.61
N ASN A 95 13.79 -16.75 5.04
CA ASN A 95 15.19 -16.61 5.45
C ASN A 95 15.26 -15.76 6.74
N PRO A 96 15.10 -16.39 7.92
CA PRO A 96 15.07 -15.65 9.19
C PRO A 96 16.36 -14.89 9.53
N ALA A 97 17.46 -15.23 8.88
CA ALA A 97 18.74 -14.55 9.08
C ALA A 97 18.87 -13.26 8.25
N ASP A 98 18.14 -13.18 7.13
CA ASP A 98 18.19 -12.03 6.22
C ASP A 98 16.96 -12.01 5.30
N ASP A 99 15.88 -11.42 5.75
CA ASP A 99 14.67 -11.21 4.94
C ASP A 99 14.87 -10.12 3.85
N GLY A 100 15.97 -10.21 3.10
CA GLY A 100 16.31 -9.32 1.99
C GLY A 100 17.02 -8.03 2.39
N ILE A 101 17.45 -7.88 3.63
CA ILE A 101 18.05 -6.63 4.16
C ILE A 101 19.39 -6.34 3.51
N SER A 102 20.26 -7.35 3.36
CA SER A 102 21.54 -7.18 2.65
C SER A 102 21.32 -6.76 1.20
N LEU A 103 20.36 -7.37 0.51
CA LEU A 103 20.02 -7.06 -0.88
C LEU A 103 19.50 -5.62 -1.02
N VAL A 104 18.63 -5.17 -0.10
CA VAL A 104 18.16 -3.77 -0.06
C VAL A 104 19.31 -2.81 0.18
N ALA A 105 20.21 -3.12 1.14
CA ALA A 105 21.37 -2.29 1.44
C ALA A 105 22.29 -2.15 0.23
N ASP A 106 22.57 -3.23 -0.49
CA ASP A 106 23.39 -3.22 -1.69
C ASP A 106 22.78 -2.35 -2.78
N ILE A 107 21.48 -2.48 -3.03
CA ILE A 107 20.78 -1.67 -4.03
C ILE A 107 20.79 -0.19 -3.64
N LEU A 108 20.48 0.15 -2.38
CA LEU A 108 20.49 1.53 -1.92
C LEU A 108 21.88 2.17 -1.98
N ASN A 109 22.95 1.42 -1.67
CA ASN A 109 24.32 1.89 -1.77
C ASN A 109 24.80 2.07 -3.22
N ASN A 110 24.14 1.44 -4.20
CA ASN A 110 24.45 1.59 -5.62
C ASN A 110 23.62 2.68 -6.32
N ILE A 111 22.62 3.26 -5.67
CA ILE A 111 21.88 4.41 -6.20
C ILE A 111 22.82 5.63 -6.22
N PRO A 112 22.80 6.45 -7.31
CA PRO A 112 23.59 7.67 -7.37
C PRO A 112 23.31 8.60 -6.17
N CYS A 113 24.32 8.77 -5.32
CA CYS A 113 24.24 9.61 -4.13
C CYS A 113 24.53 11.07 -4.50
N ARG A 114 23.50 11.90 -4.50
CA ARG A 114 23.59 13.34 -4.75
C ARG A 114 23.37 14.17 -3.48
N TYR A 115 22.47 13.73 -2.63
CA TYR A 115 22.03 14.45 -1.44
C TYR A 115 22.31 13.71 -0.13
N GLY A 116 22.66 12.44 -0.20
CA GLY A 116 22.92 11.61 0.97
C GLY A 116 21.65 11.25 1.77
N ARG A 117 20.45 11.27 1.13
CA ARG A 117 19.20 11.15 1.84
C ARG A 117 18.22 10.18 1.14
N ILE A 118 17.74 9.21 1.89
CA ILE A 118 16.72 8.26 1.47
C ILE A 118 15.43 8.54 2.28
N GLY A 119 14.36 8.87 1.57
CA GLY A 119 13.07 9.11 2.21
C GLY A 119 12.38 7.82 2.61
N ALA A 120 11.88 7.72 3.84
CA ALA A 120 11.00 6.64 4.29
C ALA A 120 9.84 7.21 5.11
N THR A 121 8.72 6.49 5.21
CA THR A 121 7.57 6.94 6.00
C THR A 121 7.76 6.53 7.46
N LEU A 122 8.39 7.39 8.24
CA LEU A 122 8.81 7.14 9.62
C LEU A 122 8.01 7.94 10.65
N GLY A 123 7.24 8.94 10.20
CA GLY A 123 6.57 9.90 11.05
C GLY A 123 5.10 9.54 11.38
N MET A 124 4.32 10.60 11.66
CA MET A 124 2.93 10.49 12.08
C MET A 124 2.07 9.74 11.04
N GLU A 125 1.13 8.93 11.52
CA GLU A 125 0.19 8.16 10.72
C GLU A 125 0.86 7.24 9.70
N SER A 126 2.07 6.76 10.04
CA SER A 126 2.81 5.82 9.21
C SER A 126 3.41 4.69 10.05
N TYR A 127 3.85 3.66 9.38
CA TYR A 127 4.57 2.53 9.99
C TYR A 127 5.51 1.91 8.97
N LEU A 128 6.49 1.19 9.48
CA LEU A 128 7.34 0.30 8.70
C LEU A 128 6.77 -1.12 8.77
N ARG A 129 6.54 -1.75 7.61
CA ARG A 129 6.15 -3.16 7.55
C ARG A 129 7.41 -4.03 7.42
N MET A 130 8.24 -3.97 8.44
CA MET A 130 9.44 -4.79 8.63
C MET A 130 9.80 -4.78 10.12
N PRO A 131 10.58 -5.76 10.61
CA PRO A 131 11.09 -5.73 11.97
C PRO A 131 11.93 -4.48 12.23
N PHE A 132 11.82 -3.91 13.44
CA PHE A 132 12.58 -2.72 13.80
C PHE A 132 14.10 -2.97 13.77
N ASN A 133 14.56 -4.14 14.25
CA ASN A 133 15.97 -4.49 14.22
C ASN A 133 16.51 -4.56 12.78
N ASP A 134 15.70 -5.06 11.84
CA ASP A 134 16.09 -5.13 10.43
C ASP A 134 16.22 -3.73 9.81
N PHE A 135 15.36 -2.79 10.22
CA PHE A 135 15.49 -1.39 9.81
C PHE A 135 16.75 -0.74 10.39
N MET A 136 17.08 -1.03 11.65
CA MET A 136 18.32 -0.54 12.27
C MET A 136 19.55 -1.14 11.60
N ASP A 137 19.53 -2.43 11.31
CA ASP A 137 20.60 -3.10 10.57
C ASP A 137 20.78 -2.50 9.18
N LEU A 138 19.68 -2.39 8.41
CA LEU A 138 19.69 -1.71 7.11
C LEU A 138 20.29 -0.31 7.21
N SER A 139 19.86 0.48 8.19
CA SER A 139 20.38 1.84 8.39
C SER A 139 21.88 1.85 8.65
N SER A 140 22.38 0.87 9.40
CA SER A 140 23.81 0.76 9.71
C SER A 140 24.68 0.35 8.51
N ARG A 141 24.10 -0.29 7.51
CA ARG A 141 24.78 -0.74 6.28
C ARG A 141 24.86 0.34 5.20
N LEU A 142 24.14 1.45 5.35
CA LEU A 142 24.23 2.57 4.41
C LEU A 142 25.55 3.32 4.61
N LYS A 143 26.25 3.58 3.51
CA LYS A 143 27.60 4.18 3.54
C LYS A 143 27.57 5.71 3.54
N ASP A 144 26.94 6.27 2.51
CA ASP A 144 26.95 7.70 2.20
C ASP A 144 25.56 8.33 2.31
N THR A 145 24.57 7.57 2.74
CA THR A 145 23.18 7.99 2.82
C THR A 145 22.57 7.71 4.18
N ALA A 146 21.52 8.46 4.54
CA ALA A 146 20.75 8.25 5.76
C ALA A 146 19.26 8.33 5.48
N PHE A 147 18.46 7.57 6.25
CA PHE A 147 17.01 7.68 6.20
C PHE A 147 16.52 8.99 6.81
N VAL A 148 15.54 9.58 6.15
CA VAL A 148 14.81 10.77 6.62
C VAL A 148 13.31 10.56 6.49
N ASP A 149 12.55 11.12 7.43
CA ASP A 149 11.09 11.02 7.38
C ASP A 149 10.49 11.84 6.22
N ILE A 150 9.61 11.19 5.46
CA ILE A 150 8.82 11.81 4.39
C ILE A 150 7.33 11.43 4.47
N ALA A 151 6.83 11.04 5.63
CA ALA A 151 5.43 10.62 5.79
C ALA A 151 4.47 11.71 5.27
N THR A 152 4.67 12.96 5.70
CA THR A 152 3.86 14.10 5.25
C THR A 152 3.90 14.29 3.72
N GLN A 153 5.06 14.15 3.10
CA GLN A 153 5.23 14.32 1.66
C GLN A 153 4.50 13.21 0.88
N ILE A 154 4.60 11.97 1.32
CA ILE A 154 3.88 10.84 0.72
C ILE A 154 2.37 10.99 0.91
N HIS A 155 1.91 11.38 2.09
CA HIS A 155 0.49 11.65 2.33
C HIS A 155 -0.02 12.75 1.38
N ARG A 156 0.70 13.87 1.26
CA ARG A 156 0.35 14.97 0.37
C ARG A 156 0.32 14.53 -1.11
N LEU A 157 1.32 13.75 -1.55
CA LEU A 157 1.38 13.21 -2.91
C LEU A 157 0.13 12.38 -3.24
N ARG A 158 -0.33 11.53 -2.31
CA ARG A 158 -1.47 10.63 -2.47
C ARG A 158 -2.82 11.29 -2.17
N SER A 159 -2.84 12.45 -1.50
CA SER A 159 -4.10 13.16 -1.17
C SER A 159 -4.78 13.74 -2.40
N ILE A 160 -4.00 14.16 -3.41
CA ILE A 160 -4.53 14.74 -4.65
C ILE A 160 -4.74 13.61 -5.65
N LYS A 161 -6.02 13.22 -5.83
CA LYS A 161 -6.41 12.06 -6.65
C LYS A 161 -6.36 12.37 -8.14
N SER A 162 -5.93 11.41 -8.94
CA SER A 162 -6.06 11.47 -10.40
C SER A 162 -7.52 11.24 -10.83
N LYS A 163 -7.83 11.53 -12.11
CA LYS A 163 -9.15 11.20 -12.68
C LYS A 163 -9.45 9.72 -12.58
N ALA A 164 -8.46 8.86 -12.88
CA ALA A 164 -8.61 7.40 -12.80
C ALA A 164 -8.85 6.91 -11.38
N GLU A 165 -8.21 7.52 -10.37
CA GLU A 165 -8.48 7.23 -8.95
C GLU A 165 -9.89 7.66 -8.55
N ILE A 166 -10.35 8.84 -8.99
CA ILE A 166 -11.70 9.35 -8.71
C ILE A 166 -12.78 8.40 -9.27
N GLU A 167 -12.59 7.87 -10.48
CA GLU A 167 -13.52 6.90 -11.08
C GLU A 167 -13.62 5.62 -10.25
N LYS A 168 -12.49 5.10 -9.75
CA LYS A 168 -12.48 3.91 -8.89
C LYS A 168 -13.10 4.18 -7.53
N ILE A 169 -12.84 5.34 -6.93
CA ILE A 169 -13.47 5.75 -5.67
C ILE A 169 -15.00 5.87 -5.86
N ARG A 170 -15.45 6.49 -6.96
CA ARG A 170 -16.88 6.59 -7.27
C ARG A 170 -17.52 5.20 -7.35
N LYS A 171 -16.85 4.26 -8.05
CA LYS A 171 -17.34 2.89 -8.14
C LYS A 171 -17.40 2.18 -6.79
N ALA A 172 -16.40 2.36 -5.96
CA ALA A 172 -16.41 1.83 -4.59
C ALA A 172 -17.57 2.42 -3.75
N CYS A 173 -17.84 3.73 -3.89
CA CYS A 173 -18.99 4.36 -3.23
C CYS A 173 -20.33 3.84 -3.74
N GLU A 174 -20.48 3.58 -5.05
CA GLU A 174 -21.69 2.96 -5.63
C GLU A 174 -21.94 1.58 -5.04
N ILE A 175 -20.89 0.76 -4.93
CA ILE A 175 -20.97 -0.59 -4.34
C ILE A 175 -21.34 -0.50 -2.86
N ALA A 176 -20.70 0.39 -2.10
CA ALA A 176 -21.04 0.60 -0.71
C ALA A 176 -22.50 1.06 -0.54
N HIS A 177 -22.97 1.96 -1.40
CA HIS A 177 -24.35 2.43 -1.39
C HIS A 177 -25.36 1.27 -1.56
N ILE A 178 -25.09 0.29 -2.42
CA ILE A 178 -25.94 -0.89 -2.59
C ILE A 178 -26.06 -1.67 -1.25
N GLY A 179 -24.93 -1.88 -0.56
CA GLY A 179 -24.96 -2.54 0.73
C GLY A 179 -25.80 -1.80 1.77
N PHE A 180 -25.73 -0.46 1.80
CA PHE A 180 -26.57 0.34 2.69
C PHE A 180 -28.04 0.37 2.27
N ALA A 181 -28.32 0.50 0.99
CA ALA A 181 -29.68 0.55 0.46
C ALA A 181 -30.47 -0.74 0.72
N ASN A 182 -29.80 -1.88 0.77
CA ASN A 182 -30.42 -3.18 1.00
C ASN A 182 -30.68 -3.50 2.48
N ILE A 183 -30.18 -2.70 3.42
CA ILE A 183 -30.39 -2.97 4.88
C ILE A 183 -31.88 -3.14 5.23
N PRO A 184 -32.82 -2.30 4.78
CA PRO A 184 -34.23 -2.47 5.10
C PRO A 184 -34.83 -3.78 4.64
N ASP A 185 -34.28 -4.40 3.60
CA ASP A 185 -34.76 -5.66 3.05
C ASP A 185 -34.28 -6.87 3.86
N HIS A 186 -33.20 -6.72 4.63
CA HIS A 186 -32.58 -7.81 5.38
C HIS A 186 -32.73 -7.67 6.89
N ALA A 187 -32.67 -6.44 7.42
CA ALA A 187 -32.69 -6.22 8.86
C ALA A 187 -34.06 -6.60 9.46
N ARG A 188 -34.04 -7.42 10.51
CA ARG A 188 -35.22 -7.89 11.24
C ARG A 188 -34.99 -7.74 12.74
N ILE A 189 -36.07 -7.54 13.48
CA ILE A 189 -36.03 -7.51 14.94
C ILE A 189 -35.45 -8.85 15.45
N GLY A 190 -34.52 -8.79 16.36
CA GLY A 190 -33.83 -9.92 16.95
C GLY A 190 -32.54 -10.36 16.27
N GLN A 191 -32.20 -9.76 15.14
CA GLN A 191 -30.85 -9.94 14.55
C GLN A 191 -29.81 -9.14 15.29
N THR A 192 -28.59 -9.68 15.29
CA THR A 192 -27.42 -8.95 15.81
C THR A 192 -26.84 -8.02 14.74
N GLU A 193 -26.07 -7.02 15.17
CA GLU A 193 -25.28 -6.15 14.26
C GLU A 193 -24.35 -6.97 13.36
N ARG A 194 -23.78 -8.05 13.91
CA ARG A 194 -22.94 -8.99 13.17
C ARG A 194 -23.69 -9.63 12.00
N ASP A 195 -24.96 -10.02 12.20
CA ASP A 195 -25.77 -10.63 11.14
C ASP A 195 -26.05 -9.63 10.03
N ILE A 196 -26.39 -8.39 10.39
CA ILE A 196 -26.66 -7.30 9.44
C ILE A 196 -25.37 -6.95 8.67
N CYS A 197 -24.25 -6.77 9.36
CA CYS A 197 -22.94 -6.50 8.71
C CYS A 197 -22.50 -7.65 7.80
N LYS A 198 -22.77 -8.91 8.19
CA LYS A 198 -22.47 -10.07 7.33
C LYS A 198 -23.26 -10.02 6.03
N GLN A 199 -24.56 -9.70 6.10
CA GLN A 199 -25.38 -9.58 4.90
C GLN A 199 -24.94 -8.40 4.02
N MET A 200 -24.63 -7.24 4.61
CA MET A 200 -24.07 -6.10 3.88
C MET A 200 -22.79 -6.47 3.12
N ARG A 201 -21.89 -7.25 3.74
CA ARG A 201 -20.68 -7.74 3.05
C ARG A 201 -21.02 -8.60 1.84
N ILE A 202 -22.00 -9.50 1.99
CA ILE A 202 -22.47 -10.37 0.90
C ILE A 202 -23.02 -9.51 -0.25
N ASP A 203 -23.84 -8.52 0.04
CA ASP A 203 -24.44 -7.62 -0.96
C ASP A 203 -23.38 -6.81 -1.71
N MET A 204 -22.39 -6.28 -0.99
CA MET A 204 -21.27 -5.53 -1.60
C MET A 204 -20.39 -6.44 -2.48
N LEU A 205 -20.14 -7.69 -2.07
CA LEU A 205 -19.39 -8.68 -2.86
C LEU A 205 -20.16 -9.02 -4.14
N HIS A 206 -21.47 -9.26 -4.07
CA HIS A 206 -22.33 -9.48 -5.22
C HIS A 206 -22.37 -8.25 -6.15
N ALA A 207 -22.30 -7.04 -5.59
CA ALA A 207 -22.23 -5.81 -6.35
C ALA A 207 -20.86 -5.55 -7.02
N GLY A 208 -19.85 -6.39 -6.73
CA GLY A 208 -18.54 -6.39 -7.37
C GLY A 208 -17.40 -5.83 -6.52
N ALA A 209 -17.56 -5.74 -5.19
CA ALA A 209 -16.41 -5.49 -4.31
C ALA A 209 -15.43 -6.66 -4.36
N ASP A 210 -14.15 -6.36 -4.37
CA ASP A 210 -13.10 -7.38 -4.25
C ASP A 210 -12.82 -7.71 -2.78
N ILE A 211 -12.78 -6.68 -1.93
CA ILE A 211 -12.48 -6.79 -0.49
C ILE A 211 -13.25 -5.72 0.26
N ILE A 212 -13.81 -6.07 1.41
CA ILE A 212 -14.40 -5.14 2.37
C ILE A 212 -13.55 -5.20 3.64
N LYS A 213 -12.56 -4.33 3.74
CA LYS A 213 -11.60 -4.34 4.86
C LYS A 213 -12.21 -3.81 6.15
N TYR A 214 -13.19 -2.92 6.04
CA TYR A 214 -13.71 -2.19 7.19
C TYR A 214 -15.22 -2.02 7.08
N LEU A 215 -15.95 -2.51 8.08
CA LEU A 215 -17.38 -2.30 8.23
C LEU A 215 -17.68 -2.30 9.72
N ILE A 216 -18.08 -1.15 10.24
CA ILE A 216 -18.43 -0.94 11.64
C ILE A 216 -19.93 -0.70 11.73
N SER A 217 -20.56 -1.28 12.74
CA SER A 217 -21.90 -0.89 13.14
C SER A 217 -22.02 -0.87 14.66
N GLY A 218 -22.98 -0.13 15.15
CA GLY A 218 -23.36 -0.09 16.55
C GLY A 218 -24.83 0.25 16.64
N SER A 219 -25.57 -0.46 17.50
CA SER A 219 -26.97 -0.21 17.77
C SER A 219 -27.31 -0.54 19.22
N GLY A 220 -28.36 0.06 19.74
CA GLY A 220 -28.86 -0.21 21.07
C GLY A 220 -30.15 0.59 21.34
N PRO A 221 -30.91 0.26 22.39
CA PRO A 221 -32.17 0.95 22.72
C PRO A 221 -31.95 2.44 23.00
N ASP A 222 -30.79 2.80 23.57
CA ASP A 222 -30.42 4.19 23.93
C ASP A 222 -29.29 4.75 23.04
N GLY A 223 -29.06 4.16 21.86
CA GLY A 223 -27.94 4.45 20.98
C GLY A 223 -26.88 3.35 21.04
N TYR A 224 -25.60 3.72 20.95
CA TYR A 224 -24.50 2.77 21.06
C TYR A 224 -23.42 3.30 22.01
N ASP A 225 -22.84 2.40 22.81
CA ASP A 225 -21.80 2.76 23.78
C ASP A 225 -20.39 2.71 23.14
N SER A 226 -20.23 1.95 22.06
CA SER A 226 -18.97 1.76 21.38
C SER A 226 -19.16 1.50 19.88
N ILE A 227 -18.28 2.09 19.08
CA ILE A 227 -18.16 1.80 17.63
C ILE A 227 -17.11 0.72 17.34
N ILE A 228 -16.45 0.22 18.38
CA ILE A 228 -15.40 -0.81 18.25
C ILE A 228 -16.05 -2.18 18.47
N MET A 229 -15.97 -3.02 17.46
CA MET A 229 -16.43 -4.42 17.50
C MET A 229 -15.24 -5.38 17.30
#